data_ca7b60049d77648ed976561c060909c0
#
_entry.id   ca7b60049d77648ed976561c060909c0
#
_cell.length_a   1.000
_cell.length_b   1.000
_cell.length_c   1.000
_cell.angle_alpha   90.00
_cell.angle_beta   90.00
_cell.angle_gamma   90.00
#
_symmetry.space_group_name_H-M   'P 1'
#
loop_
_entity.id
_entity.type
_entity.pdbx_description
1 polymer ?
#
loop_
_entity_poly.entity_id
_entity_poly.type
_entity_poly.pdbx_seq_one_letter_code
_entity_poly.pdbx_strand_id
1 'polypeptide(L)'
;MYKFADFELDPVQGLSRDGASVELEPQALQLLELLIERRSGVVSKQDLIDEIWGGKAITDAALNTRIHSVRKALGDTASTSKFIKTYPTRGFQFVASVSTDDKDEALKKPKRRLWSFVAVSVVLLGAVWFSFSGEEPLPLDTERPSIAVVRCDELSGDTSAQYFVHGLTDELIGHLSRNRDLFVGSSATMF
;
A
#
# COMPACT_ATOMS: atom_id res chain seq x y z
N MET A 1 -17.55 -22.64 12.18
CA MET A 1 -17.05 -23.33 13.38
C MET A 1 -15.63 -23.80 13.13
N TYR A 2 -14.69 -23.51 14.01
CA TYR A 2 -13.27 -23.89 13.86
C TYR A 2 -12.93 -24.98 14.90
N LYS A 3 -12.31 -26.08 14.45
CA LYS A 3 -11.85 -27.16 15.34
C LYS A 3 -10.34 -27.29 15.27
N PHE A 4 -9.69 -27.30 16.42
CA PHE A 4 -8.24 -27.45 16.52
C PHE A 4 -7.84 -28.14 17.83
N ALA A 5 -7.02 -29.17 17.74
CA ALA A 5 -6.72 -30.07 18.86
C ALA A 5 -8.01 -30.51 19.59
N ASP A 6 -8.12 -30.23 20.89
CA ASP A 6 -9.28 -30.57 21.73
C ASP A 6 -10.26 -29.38 21.85
N PHE A 7 -10.09 -28.35 21.06
CA PHE A 7 -10.86 -27.10 21.13
C PHE A 7 -11.80 -26.95 19.92
N GLU A 8 -12.95 -26.37 20.19
CA GLU A 8 -13.91 -25.91 19.21
C GLU A 8 -14.21 -24.43 19.46
N LEU A 9 -14.08 -23.62 18.42
CA LEU A 9 -14.41 -22.21 18.45
C LEU A 9 -15.62 -21.95 17.58
N ASP A 10 -16.68 -21.52 18.21
CA ASP A 10 -17.88 -21.02 17.54
C ASP A 10 -17.99 -19.51 17.76
N PRO A 11 -18.20 -18.70 16.71
CA PRO A 11 -18.32 -17.24 16.85
C PRO A 11 -19.46 -16.78 17.76
N VAL A 12 -20.50 -17.61 17.93
CA VAL A 12 -21.68 -17.27 18.74
C VAL A 12 -21.60 -17.91 20.13
N GLN A 13 -21.18 -19.17 20.22
CA GLN A 13 -21.13 -19.90 21.48
C GLN A 13 -19.82 -19.74 22.25
N GLY A 14 -18.78 -19.23 21.58
CA GLY A 14 -17.47 -19.02 22.18
C GLY A 14 -16.54 -20.24 22.05
N LEU A 15 -15.55 -20.30 22.93
CA LEU A 15 -14.55 -21.37 22.97
C LEU A 15 -15.02 -22.52 23.86
N SER A 16 -14.91 -23.76 23.38
CA SER A 16 -15.13 -24.97 24.15
C SER A 16 -13.96 -25.94 24.03
N ARG A 17 -13.76 -26.77 25.03
CA ARG A 17 -12.78 -27.85 25.06
C ARG A 17 -13.47 -29.16 25.47
N ASP A 18 -13.37 -30.18 24.64
CA ASP A 18 -14.06 -31.48 24.87
C ASP A 18 -15.55 -31.32 25.22
N GLY A 19 -16.22 -30.35 24.62
CA GLY A 19 -17.62 -30.01 24.85
C GLY A 19 -17.90 -29.16 26.10
N ALA A 20 -16.88 -28.84 26.91
CA ALA A 20 -17.02 -27.95 28.06
C ALA A 20 -16.67 -26.49 27.65
N SER A 21 -17.50 -25.52 28.02
CA SER A 21 -17.27 -24.12 27.73
C SER A 21 -16.00 -23.61 28.46
N VAL A 22 -15.14 -22.93 27.73
CA VAL A 22 -13.95 -22.25 28.26
C VAL A 22 -14.23 -20.79 28.32
N GLU A 23 -14.25 -20.23 29.52
CA GLU A 23 -14.51 -18.80 29.72
C GLU A 23 -13.35 -17.97 29.18
N LEU A 24 -13.64 -17.08 28.26
CA LEU A 24 -12.69 -16.15 27.65
C LEU A 24 -13.34 -14.79 27.47
N GLU A 25 -12.62 -13.73 27.80
CA GLU A 25 -13.11 -12.37 27.61
C GLU A 25 -13.44 -12.09 26.13
N PRO A 26 -14.49 -11.31 25.84
CA PRO A 26 -14.94 -11.07 24.46
C PRO A 26 -13.82 -10.58 23.52
N GLN A 27 -12.98 -9.69 23.98
CA GLN A 27 -11.84 -9.18 23.17
C GLN A 27 -10.76 -10.25 22.93
N ALA A 28 -10.56 -11.14 23.89
CA ALA A 28 -9.63 -12.25 23.75
C ALA A 28 -10.19 -13.32 22.79
N LEU A 29 -11.52 -13.52 22.80
CA LEU A 29 -12.21 -14.40 21.86
C LEU A 29 -12.10 -13.87 20.43
N GLN A 30 -12.41 -12.58 20.20
CA GLN A 30 -12.24 -11.93 18.90
C GLN A 30 -10.79 -12.00 18.40
N LEU A 31 -9.82 -11.84 19.31
CA LEU A 31 -8.41 -11.96 18.98
C LEU A 31 -8.06 -13.39 18.53
N LEU A 32 -8.56 -14.40 19.20
CA LEU A 32 -8.35 -15.81 18.82
C LEU A 32 -8.98 -16.10 17.46
N GLU A 33 -10.21 -15.65 17.24
CA GLU A 33 -10.93 -15.82 15.98
C GLU A 33 -10.14 -15.19 14.81
N LEU A 34 -9.72 -13.95 14.96
CA LEU A 34 -8.93 -13.22 13.94
C LEU A 34 -7.59 -13.91 13.63
N LEU A 35 -6.90 -14.42 14.64
CA LEU A 35 -5.66 -15.17 14.46
C LEU A 35 -5.89 -16.50 13.73
N ILE A 36 -6.99 -17.18 13.98
CA ILE A 36 -7.39 -18.43 13.29
C ILE A 36 -7.77 -18.12 11.83
N GLU A 37 -8.52 -17.07 11.57
CA GLU A 37 -8.90 -16.66 10.21
C GLU A 37 -7.69 -16.31 9.36
N ARG A 38 -6.73 -15.59 9.94
CA ARG A 38 -5.51 -15.15 9.26
C ARG A 38 -4.30 -16.08 9.50
N ARG A 39 -4.55 -17.37 9.84
CA ARG A 39 -3.50 -18.35 10.18
C ARG A 39 -2.45 -18.58 9.11
N SER A 40 -2.75 -18.23 7.86
CA SER A 40 -1.80 -18.36 6.74
C SER A 40 -0.59 -17.44 6.83
N GLY A 41 -0.60 -16.45 7.73
CA GLY A 41 0.48 -15.48 7.88
C GLY A 41 0.60 -14.90 9.28
N VAL A 42 1.62 -14.06 9.48
CA VAL A 42 1.79 -13.30 10.71
C VAL A 42 0.85 -12.10 10.68
N VAL A 43 0.01 -11.95 11.71
CA VAL A 43 -0.85 -10.78 11.90
C VAL A 43 -0.08 -9.74 12.70
N SER A 44 0.01 -8.53 12.18
CA SER A 44 0.75 -7.46 12.85
C SER A 44 0.00 -6.98 14.10
N LYS A 45 0.72 -6.36 15.04
CA LYS A 45 0.10 -5.75 16.22
C LYS A 45 -0.91 -4.67 15.83
N GLN A 46 -0.57 -3.88 14.81
CA GLN A 46 -1.43 -2.80 14.34
C GLN A 46 -2.75 -3.36 13.76
N ASP A 47 -2.66 -4.40 12.91
CA ASP A 47 -3.86 -5.04 12.36
C ASP A 47 -4.78 -5.59 13.46
N LEU A 48 -4.20 -6.18 14.52
CA LEU A 48 -4.97 -6.67 15.68
C LEU A 48 -5.67 -5.52 16.42
N ILE A 49 -4.98 -4.39 16.59
CA ILE A 49 -5.52 -3.21 17.25
C ILE A 49 -6.66 -2.60 16.43
N ASP A 50 -6.44 -2.44 15.15
CA ASP A 50 -7.41 -1.80 14.26
C ASP A 50 -8.69 -2.61 14.15
N GLU A 51 -8.57 -3.94 14.04
CA GLU A 51 -9.70 -4.84 13.86
C GLU A 51 -10.52 -5.04 15.16
N ILE A 52 -9.85 -5.18 16.31
CA ILE A 52 -10.52 -5.51 17.58
C ILE A 52 -10.97 -4.26 18.32
N TRP A 53 -10.20 -3.17 18.24
CA TRP A 53 -10.50 -1.92 18.96
C TRP A 53 -10.90 -0.75 18.05
N GLY A 54 -11.06 -0.99 16.74
CA GLY A 54 -11.48 0.04 15.79
C GLY A 54 -10.46 1.18 15.66
N GLY A 55 -9.17 0.86 15.76
CA GLY A 55 -8.08 1.83 15.69
C GLY A 55 -7.92 2.72 16.93
N LYS A 56 -8.64 2.43 18.02
CA LYS A 56 -8.43 3.17 19.29
C LYS A 56 -7.02 2.92 19.79
N ALA A 57 -6.37 3.97 20.27
CA ALA A 57 -5.04 3.86 20.85
C ALA A 57 -5.07 2.98 22.11
N ILE A 58 -4.47 1.79 22.01
CA ILE A 58 -4.25 0.89 23.12
C ILE A 58 -2.75 0.67 23.30
N THR A 59 -2.36 0.33 24.52
CA THR A 59 -0.95 0.04 24.82
C THR A 59 -0.58 -1.37 24.39
N ASP A 60 0.68 -1.58 24.00
CA ASP A 60 1.24 -2.93 23.76
C ASP A 60 1.00 -3.88 24.94
N ALA A 61 1.00 -3.34 26.17
CA ALA A 61 0.70 -4.11 27.37
C ALA A 61 -0.73 -4.66 27.36
N ALA A 62 -1.71 -3.88 26.94
CA ALA A 62 -3.10 -4.32 26.84
C ALA A 62 -3.27 -5.45 25.81
N LEU A 63 -2.68 -5.31 24.63
CA LEU A 63 -2.67 -6.37 23.62
C LEU A 63 -1.99 -7.65 24.15
N ASN A 64 -0.83 -7.52 24.77
CA ASN A 64 -0.10 -8.66 25.34
C ASN A 64 -0.91 -9.35 26.45
N THR A 65 -1.68 -8.61 27.24
CA THR A 65 -2.57 -9.17 28.27
C THR A 65 -3.65 -10.04 27.60
N ARG A 66 -4.24 -9.60 26.49
CA ARG A 66 -5.24 -10.42 25.75
C ARG A 66 -4.61 -11.68 25.15
N ILE A 67 -3.43 -11.56 24.54
CA ILE A 67 -2.66 -12.73 24.08
C ILE A 67 -2.37 -13.70 25.22
N HIS A 68 -2.00 -13.19 26.39
CA HIS A 68 -1.76 -14.02 27.56
C HIS A 68 -3.06 -14.75 28.02
N SER A 69 -4.20 -14.06 28.05
CA SER A 69 -5.50 -14.65 28.39
C SER A 69 -5.85 -15.79 27.42
N VAL A 70 -5.67 -15.58 26.11
CA VAL A 70 -5.90 -16.63 25.13
C VAL A 70 -4.97 -17.83 25.35
N ARG A 71 -3.67 -17.58 25.54
CA ARG A 71 -2.71 -18.67 25.82
C ARG A 71 -3.07 -19.45 27.06
N LYS A 72 -3.45 -18.76 28.14
CA LYS A 72 -3.87 -19.38 29.39
C LYS A 72 -5.08 -20.29 29.16
N ALA A 73 -6.08 -19.83 28.40
CA ALA A 73 -7.28 -20.61 28.09
C ALA A 73 -6.96 -21.85 27.24
N LEU A 74 -6.01 -21.73 26.32
CA LEU A 74 -5.55 -22.83 25.47
C LEU A 74 -4.51 -23.75 26.13
N GLY A 75 -4.02 -23.43 27.33
CA GLY A 75 -2.91 -24.15 27.95
C GLY A 75 -1.58 -23.99 27.19
N ASP A 76 -1.40 -22.88 26.51
CA ASP A 76 -0.19 -22.55 25.76
C ASP A 76 0.73 -21.58 26.53
N THR A 77 2.01 -21.59 26.17
CA THR A 77 3.00 -20.66 26.73
C THR A 77 3.81 -20.02 25.62
N ALA A 78 4.41 -18.87 25.91
CA ALA A 78 5.27 -18.19 24.93
C ALA A 78 6.48 -19.05 24.51
N SER A 79 6.95 -19.95 25.38
CA SER A 79 8.07 -20.86 25.13
C SER A 79 7.67 -22.07 24.29
N THR A 80 6.50 -22.66 24.53
CA THR A 80 6.02 -23.83 23.80
C THR A 80 5.44 -23.44 22.45
N SER A 81 4.76 -22.28 22.38
CA SER A 81 4.15 -21.74 21.16
C SER A 81 3.34 -22.81 20.40
N LYS A 82 2.56 -23.61 21.13
CA LYS A 82 1.80 -24.73 20.56
C LYS A 82 0.67 -24.24 19.62
N PHE A 83 -0.01 -23.17 20.02
CA PHE A 83 -1.11 -22.58 19.27
C PHE A 83 -0.75 -21.20 18.73
N ILE A 84 -0.13 -20.33 19.54
CA ILE A 84 0.17 -18.96 19.15
C ILE A 84 1.67 -18.74 19.20
N LYS A 85 2.26 -18.47 18.05
CA LYS A 85 3.68 -18.09 17.91
C LYS A 85 3.83 -16.59 17.90
N THR A 86 4.77 -16.07 18.71
CA THR A 86 5.16 -14.65 18.68
C THR A 86 6.33 -14.46 17.74
N TYR A 87 6.20 -13.50 16.85
CA TYR A 87 7.30 -13.00 16.01
C TYR A 87 7.70 -11.62 16.55
N PRO A 88 8.86 -11.49 17.20
CA PRO A 88 9.31 -10.22 17.74
C PRO A 88 9.22 -9.11 16.68
N THR A 89 8.75 -7.93 17.08
CA THR A 89 8.53 -6.75 16.23
C THR A 89 7.51 -6.89 15.10
N ARG A 90 7.12 -8.11 14.71
CA ARG A 90 6.22 -8.37 13.57
C ARG A 90 4.78 -8.65 13.97
N GLY A 91 4.56 -9.37 15.07
CA GLY A 91 3.20 -9.72 15.52
C GLY A 91 3.05 -11.17 15.98
N PHE A 92 1.87 -11.74 15.74
CA PHE A 92 1.47 -13.06 16.22
C PHE A 92 0.90 -13.90 15.07
N GLN A 93 0.98 -15.21 15.20
CA GLN A 93 0.44 -16.16 14.23
C GLN A 93 -0.14 -17.37 14.96
N PHE A 94 -1.31 -17.82 14.50
CA PHE A 94 -1.85 -19.10 14.91
C PHE A 94 -1.18 -20.21 14.08
N VAL A 95 -0.57 -21.21 14.78
CA VAL A 95 0.28 -22.21 14.11
C VAL A 95 -0.29 -23.64 14.17
N ALA A 96 -1.34 -23.88 14.97
CA ALA A 96 -1.96 -25.21 15.02
C ALA A 96 -2.81 -25.48 13.79
N SER A 97 -2.98 -26.77 13.47
CA SER A 97 -3.88 -27.20 12.39
C SER A 97 -5.32 -26.95 12.78
N VAL A 98 -6.07 -26.32 11.90
CA VAL A 98 -7.49 -26.00 12.08
C VAL A 98 -8.29 -26.74 11.03
N SER A 99 -9.31 -27.48 11.47
CA SER A 99 -10.34 -28.04 10.62
C SER A 99 -11.58 -27.16 10.69
N THR A 100 -12.16 -26.84 9.57
CA THR A 100 -13.37 -26.03 9.49
C THR A 100 -14.50 -26.94 9.03
N ASP A 101 -15.56 -27.06 9.82
CA ASP A 101 -16.79 -27.75 9.40
C ASP A 101 -17.61 -26.82 8.49
N ASP A 102 -17.03 -26.36 7.39
CA ASP A 102 -17.72 -25.44 6.50
C ASP A 102 -18.22 -26.12 5.24
N LYS A 103 -19.53 -26.19 5.14
CA LYS A 103 -20.22 -26.22 3.85
C LYS A 103 -20.14 -24.86 3.13
N ASP A 104 -19.54 -23.83 3.75
CA ASP A 104 -19.48 -22.43 3.26
C ASP A 104 -18.09 -21.96 2.80
N GLU A 105 -17.06 -22.82 2.78
CA GLU A 105 -15.73 -22.45 2.24
C GLU A 105 -15.72 -22.20 0.72
N ALA A 106 -16.84 -22.42 0.04
CA ALA A 106 -16.94 -22.09 -1.40
C ALA A 106 -17.02 -20.58 -1.70
N LEU A 107 -17.22 -19.72 -0.68
CA LEU A 107 -17.47 -18.29 -0.90
C LEU A 107 -16.39 -17.35 -0.32
N LYS A 108 -15.40 -17.85 0.43
CA LYS A 108 -14.28 -17.02 0.90
C LYS A 108 -12.95 -17.38 0.24
N LYS A 109 -12.95 -17.62 -1.08
CA LYS A 109 -11.71 -17.51 -1.86
C LYS A 109 -11.27 -16.05 -1.84
N PRO A 110 -9.99 -15.77 -1.54
CA PRO A 110 -9.52 -14.39 -1.38
C PRO A 110 -9.85 -13.60 -2.64
N LYS A 111 -10.38 -12.40 -2.49
CA LYS A 111 -10.67 -11.42 -3.55
C LYS A 111 -9.47 -11.13 -4.49
N ARG A 112 -8.32 -11.75 -4.22
CA ARG A 112 -7.10 -11.68 -5.02
C ARG A 112 -7.31 -12.15 -6.48
N ARG A 113 -8.25 -13.10 -6.72
CA ARG A 113 -8.51 -13.59 -8.07
C ARG A 113 -9.43 -12.67 -8.88
N LEU A 114 -10.31 -11.91 -8.21
CA LEU A 114 -11.10 -10.87 -8.88
C LEU A 114 -10.23 -9.68 -9.29
N TRP A 115 -9.23 -9.33 -8.49
CA TRP A 115 -8.28 -8.26 -8.86
C TRP A 115 -7.40 -8.66 -10.06
N SER A 116 -7.12 -9.95 -10.23
CA SER A 116 -6.40 -10.43 -11.42
C SER A 116 -7.23 -10.26 -12.70
N PHE A 117 -8.54 -10.48 -12.65
CA PHE A 117 -9.42 -10.24 -13.81
C PHE A 117 -9.65 -8.75 -14.07
N VAL A 118 -9.75 -7.93 -13.02
CA VAL A 118 -9.82 -6.47 -13.15
C VAL A 118 -8.50 -5.92 -13.72
N ALA A 119 -7.35 -6.39 -13.27
CA ALA A 119 -6.06 -5.99 -13.82
C ALA A 119 -5.92 -6.37 -15.30
N VAL A 120 -6.34 -7.58 -15.69
CA VAL A 120 -6.31 -8.03 -17.10
C VAL A 120 -7.30 -7.23 -17.95
N SER A 121 -8.50 -6.92 -17.47
CA SER A 121 -9.47 -6.12 -18.21
C SER A 121 -9.02 -4.66 -18.36
N VAL A 122 -8.37 -4.08 -17.35
CA VAL A 122 -7.79 -2.72 -17.44
C VAL A 122 -6.64 -2.67 -18.45
N VAL A 123 -5.78 -3.71 -18.47
CA VAL A 123 -4.69 -3.79 -19.47
C VAL A 123 -5.24 -3.97 -20.88
N LEU A 124 -6.28 -4.80 -21.07
CA LEU A 124 -6.90 -5.00 -22.37
C LEU A 124 -7.65 -3.74 -22.84
N LEU A 125 -8.38 -3.06 -21.96
CA LEU A 125 -9.02 -1.78 -22.28
C LEU A 125 -8.00 -0.68 -22.54
N GLY A 126 -6.89 -0.66 -21.81
CA GLY A 126 -5.77 0.23 -22.04
C GLY A 126 -5.08 -0.03 -23.38
N ALA A 127 -4.88 -1.29 -23.75
CA ALA A 127 -4.31 -1.67 -25.06
C ALA A 127 -5.23 -1.31 -26.22
N VAL A 128 -6.54 -1.50 -26.06
CA VAL A 128 -7.54 -1.08 -27.05
C VAL A 128 -7.58 0.44 -27.16
N TRP A 129 -7.56 1.15 -26.03
CA TRP A 129 -7.53 2.62 -26.02
C TRP A 129 -6.25 3.18 -26.61
N PHE A 130 -5.10 2.55 -26.33
CA PHE A 130 -3.81 2.90 -26.93
C PHE A 130 -3.76 2.62 -28.43
N SER A 131 -4.46 1.59 -28.91
CA SER A 131 -4.57 1.30 -30.36
C SER A 131 -5.53 2.25 -31.07
N PHE A 132 -6.49 2.85 -30.35
CA PHE A 132 -7.42 3.86 -30.89
C PHE A 132 -6.95 5.29 -30.68
N SER A 133 -6.09 5.53 -29.68
CA SER A 133 -5.37 6.80 -29.51
C SER A 133 -4.16 6.77 -30.45
N GLY A 134 -4.43 6.81 -31.73
CA GLY A 134 -3.44 7.15 -32.73
C GLY A 134 -3.06 8.62 -32.56
N GLU A 135 -2.38 8.94 -31.47
CA GLU A 135 -1.47 10.08 -31.45
C GLU A 135 -0.35 9.67 -32.40
N GLU A 136 -0.46 10.12 -33.63
CA GLU A 136 0.70 10.19 -34.50
C GLU A 136 1.79 10.87 -33.68
N PRO A 137 2.98 10.27 -33.52
CA PRO A 137 4.09 10.98 -32.95
C PRO A 137 4.22 12.26 -33.76
N LEU A 138 4.03 13.42 -33.10
CA LEU A 138 4.33 14.71 -33.71
C LEU A 138 5.66 14.54 -34.41
N PRO A 139 5.74 14.74 -35.73
CA PRO A 139 7.01 14.66 -36.41
C PRO A 139 7.90 15.66 -35.71
N LEU A 140 8.91 15.16 -35.02
CA LEU A 140 10.04 15.97 -34.59
C LEU A 140 10.60 16.50 -35.89
N ASP A 141 10.30 17.76 -36.16
CA ASP A 141 10.78 18.49 -37.33
C ASP A 141 12.31 18.66 -37.15
N THR A 142 13.01 17.57 -37.49
CA THR A 142 14.45 17.40 -37.26
C THR A 142 15.27 18.28 -38.24
N GLU A 143 14.59 19.01 -39.11
CA GLU A 143 15.24 19.84 -40.12
C GLU A 143 15.36 21.33 -39.72
N ARG A 144 14.74 21.75 -38.61
CA ARG A 144 14.86 23.15 -38.20
C ARG A 144 15.98 23.31 -37.17
N PRO A 145 17.02 24.09 -37.50
CA PRO A 145 18.05 24.36 -36.51
C PRO A 145 17.46 25.10 -35.31
N SER A 146 17.67 24.56 -34.11
CA SER A 146 17.23 25.19 -32.87
C SER A 146 18.37 25.99 -32.24
N ILE A 147 18.08 27.22 -31.84
CA ILE A 147 19.03 28.11 -31.18
C ILE A 147 18.47 28.43 -29.79
N ALA A 148 19.28 28.21 -28.76
CA ALA A 148 18.98 28.64 -27.40
C ALA A 148 19.73 29.93 -27.10
N VAL A 149 19.01 30.99 -26.74
CA VAL A 149 19.62 32.26 -26.31
C VAL A 149 19.71 32.21 -24.77
N VAL A 150 20.93 32.14 -24.27
CA VAL A 150 21.23 32.19 -22.83
C VAL A 150 21.38 33.66 -22.41
N ARG A 151 20.82 34.01 -21.26
CA ARG A 151 20.99 35.34 -20.69
C ARG A 151 22.45 35.60 -20.39
N CYS A 152 22.91 36.77 -20.77
CA CYS A 152 24.21 37.26 -20.34
C CYS A 152 24.04 37.90 -18.96
N ASP A 153 24.85 37.48 -17.99
CA ASP A 153 24.90 38.11 -16.67
C ASP A 153 25.96 39.19 -16.68
N GLU A 154 25.63 40.33 -16.07
CA GLU A 154 26.56 41.43 -15.95
C GLU A 154 27.53 41.23 -14.77
N LEU A 155 28.84 41.29 -15.03
CA LEU A 155 29.90 41.09 -14.06
C LEU A 155 30.43 42.40 -13.43
N SER A 156 29.99 43.57 -13.91
CA SER A 156 30.54 44.85 -13.44
C SER A 156 29.78 45.46 -12.26
N GLY A 157 28.58 44.96 -11.93
CA GLY A 157 27.76 45.47 -10.83
C GLY A 157 27.09 46.82 -11.09
N ASP A 158 27.10 47.29 -12.32
CA ASP A 158 26.42 48.54 -12.70
C ASP A 158 24.95 48.26 -13.07
N THR A 159 24.03 48.84 -12.30
CA THR A 159 22.57 48.64 -12.46
C THR A 159 22.06 49.16 -13.82
N SER A 160 22.71 50.17 -14.42
CA SER A 160 22.31 50.70 -15.71
C SER A 160 22.67 49.75 -16.86
N ALA A 161 23.79 49.04 -16.76
CA ALA A 161 24.20 48.05 -17.73
C ALA A 161 23.30 46.81 -17.69
N GLN A 162 22.73 46.48 -16.53
CA GLN A 162 21.81 45.35 -16.36
C GLN A 162 20.52 45.55 -17.19
N TYR A 163 19.93 46.73 -17.19
CA TYR A 163 18.78 47.06 -18.04
C TYR A 163 19.08 46.92 -19.51
N PHE A 164 20.27 47.34 -19.92
CA PHE A 164 20.72 47.28 -21.32
C PHE A 164 20.87 45.81 -21.77
N VAL A 165 21.47 44.96 -20.92
CA VAL A 165 21.69 43.54 -21.21
C VAL A 165 20.35 42.81 -21.32
N HIS A 166 19.38 43.07 -20.42
CA HIS A 166 18.05 42.49 -20.51
C HIS A 166 17.31 42.93 -21.79
N GLY A 167 17.34 44.24 -22.10
CA GLY A 167 16.70 44.75 -23.31
C GLY A 167 17.30 44.19 -24.59
N LEU A 168 18.62 44.04 -24.64
CA LEU A 168 19.32 43.47 -25.80
C LEU A 168 18.97 41.98 -25.98
N THR A 169 18.86 41.23 -24.88
CA THR A 169 18.49 39.80 -24.92
C THR A 169 17.07 39.63 -25.46
N ASP A 170 16.12 40.42 -24.97
CA ASP A 170 14.72 40.37 -25.40
C ASP A 170 14.58 40.79 -26.87
N GLU A 171 15.31 41.81 -27.33
CA GLU A 171 15.30 42.25 -28.70
C GLU A 171 15.90 41.17 -29.66
N LEU A 172 17.00 40.53 -29.25
CA LEU A 172 17.60 39.41 -29.99
C LEU A 172 16.62 38.22 -30.11
N ILE A 173 15.96 37.85 -29.02
CA ILE A 173 14.95 36.77 -29.04
C ILE A 173 13.81 37.17 -29.99
N GLY A 174 13.32 38.39 -29.92
CA GLY A 174 12.28 38.92 -30.78
C GLY A 174 12.64 38.95 -32.26
N HIS A 175 13.87 39.32 -32.59
CA HIS A 175 14.34 39.28 -33.98
C HIS A 175 14.57 37.89 -34.52
N LEU A 176 15.15 36.98 -33.72
CA LEU A 176 15.38 35.59 -34.10
C LEU A 176 14.06 34.81 -34.25
N SER A 177 13.07 35.06 -33.38
CA SER A 177 11.76 34.43 -33.44
C SER A 177 10.92 34.81 -34.67
N ARG A 178 11.25 35.92 -35.37
CA ARG A 178 10.60 36.30 -36.64
C ARG A 178 11.04 35.44 -37.80
N ASN A 179 12.13 34.73 -37.67
CA ASN A 179 12.58 33.83 -38.72
C ASN A 179 11.83 32.49 -38.60
N ARG A 180 11.03 32.15 -39.60
CA ARG A 180 10.21 30.92 -39.60
C ARG A 180 11.01 29.63 -39.74
N ASP A 181 12.27 29.74 -40.09
CA ASP A 181 13.17 28.59 -40.29
C ASP A 181 13.98 28.25 -39.03
N LEU A 182 13.80 29.00 -37.92
CA LEU A 182 14.53 28.81 -36.67
C LEU A 182 13.57 28.59 -35.51
N PHE A 183 13.84 27.59 -34.67
CA PHE A 183 13.18 27.43 -33.39
C PHE A 183 14.04 28.10 -32.30
N VAL A 184 13.52 29.18 -31.70
CA VAL A 184 14.23 29.92 -30.64
C VAL A 184 13.66 29.59 -29.29
N GLY A 185 14.41 28.87 -28.45
CA GLY A 185 14.08 28.60 -27.05
C GLY A 185 14.68 29.65 -26.12
N SER A 186 13.89 30.18 -25.19
CA SER A 186 14.38 30.99 -24.09
C SER A 186 14.80 30.15 -22.90
N SER A 187 15.81 30.54 -22.14
CA SER A 187 16.31 29.84 -20.95
C SER A 187 15.27 29.69 -19.83
N ALA A 188 14.13 30.37 -19.91
CA ALA A 188 13.05 30.27 -18.92
C ALA A 188 12.17 29.02 -19.08
N THR A 189 12.32 28.27 -20.16
CA THR A 189 11.46 27.11 -20.48
C THR A 189 12.17 25.76 -20.29
N MET A 190 13.42 25.75 -19.84
CA MET A 190 14.24 24.54 -19.73
C MET A 190 14.42 24.01 -18.31
N PHE A 191 13.59 24.42 -17.34
CA PHE A 191 13.59 23.81 -15.99
C PHE A 191 12.19 23.47 -15.55
#